data_b9ed03289c51de78a9645ecac65ff116
#
_entry.id   b9ed03289c51de78a9645ecac65ff116
#
_cell.length_a   1.000
_cell.length_b   1.000
_cell.length_c   1.000
_cell.angle_alpha   90.00
_cell.angle_beta   90.00
_cell.angle_gamma   90.00
#
_symmetry.space_group_name_H-M   'P 1'
#
loop_
_entity.id
_entity.type
_entity.pdbx_description
1 polymer ?
#
loop_
_entity_poly.entity_id
_entity_poly.type
_entity_poly.pdbx_seq_one_letter_code
_entity_poly.pdbx_strand_id
1 'polypeptide(L)'
;MFLRRPSVCAAAAAAVVLGTALWAAEPAGAPAQDARTAGQLLVATPELEDPRFTRTVIYMVRHDARTGAMGLVVNRQLGEVPMAVLLRQSGLPGEGAKGSVRLHVGGPVEATRIFVLHTDDYAGPDTVRVGNGVAITSEPSILTSITEGKGPRRARFTLGYAGWAPGQLEAEMKAGYWAVVPSDDAILFDDAYETKWDRAMAKRRISL
;
A
#
# COMPACT_ATOMS: atom_id res chain seq x y z
N MET A 1 33.84 -4.24 37.34
CA MET A 1 34.05 -5.13 36.20
C MET A 1 32.71 -5.34 35.52
N PHE A 2 32.32 -4.34 34.66
CA PHE A 2 31.02 -4.31 33.99
C PHE A 2 31.16 -4.89 32.57
N LEU A 3 30.59 -6.06 32.37
CA LEU A 3 30.51 -6.70 31.06
C LEU A 3 29.49 -5.96 30.20
N ARG A 4 29.98 -5.21 29.21
CA ARG A 4 29.15 -4.66 28.12
C ARG A 4 28.71 -5.81 27.22
N ARG A 5 27.39 -6.00 27.08
CA ARG A 5 26.80 -6.86 26.05
C ARG A 5 26.98 -6.18 24.68
N PRO A 6 27.38 -6.87 23.63
CA PRO A 6 27.42 -6.30 22.29
C PRO A 6 25.98 -6.13 21.77
N SER A 7 25.62 -4.91 21.40
CA SER A 7 24.43 -4.60 20.62
C SER A 7 24.60 -5.22 19.23
N VAL A 8 23.83 -6.25 18.96
CA VAL A 8 23.70 -6.77 17.60
C VAL A 8 22.80 -5.80 16.84
N CYS A 9 23.38 -4.83 16.13
CA CYS A 9 22.69 -4.08 15.10
C CYS A 9 22.32 -5.07 13.98
N ALA A 10 21.12 -5.63 14.03
CA ALA A 10 20.52 -6.27 12.88
C ALA A 10 20.12 -5.18 11.89
N ALA A 11 21.06 -4.79 11.03
CA ALA A 11 20.76 -4.04 9.83
C ALA A 11 19.82 -4.92 8.99
N ALA A 12 18.53 -4.57 8.97
CA ALA A 12 17.59 -5.13 8.03
C ALA A 12 18.02 -4.65 6.63
N ALA A 13 18.92 -5.41 6.01
CA ALA A 13 19.30 -5.21 4.63
C ALA A 13 18.04 -5.49 3.79
N ALA A 14 17.40 -4.42 3.30
CA ALA A 14 16.40 -4.54 2.27
C ALA A 14 17.12 -5.11 1.03
N ALA A 15 17.04 -6.43 0.85
CA ALA A 15 17.44 -7.05 -0.39
C ALA A 15 16.52 -6.51 -1.49
N VAL A 16 17.06 -5.61 -2.31
CA VAL A 16 16.47 -5.25 -3.59
C VAL A 16 16.61 -6.48 -4.47
N VAL A 17 15.62 -7.36 -4.40
CA VAL A 17 15.48 -8.41 -5.39
C VAL A 17 14.94 -7.74 -6.64
N LEU A 18 15.81 -7.48 -7.61
CA LEU A 18 15.49 -7.20 -9.00
C LEU A 18 14.84 -8.46 -9.60
N GLY A 19 13.63 -8.74 -9.17
CA GLY A 19 12.76 -9.70 -9.82
C GLY A 19 11.76 -8.92 -10.65
N THR A 20 11.78 -9.09 -11.96
CA THR A 20 10.66 -8.71 -12.82
C THR A 20 9.45 -9.54 -12.38
N ALA A 21 8.74 -9.05 -11.37
CA ALA A 21 7.49 -9.65 -10.97
C ALA A 21 6.49 -9.37 -12.10
N LEU A 22 6.34 -10.33 -13.00
CA LEU A 22 5.16 -10.41 -13.85
C LEU A 22 3.93 -10.39 -12.92
N TRP A 23 3.21 -9.29 -12.94
CA TRP A 23 1.84 -9.22 -12.45
C TRP A 23 0.98 -10.06 -13.43
N ALA A 24 1.10 -11.39 -13.33
CA ALA A 24 0.20 -12.28 -14.04
C ALA A 24 -1.09 -12.35 -13.20
N ALA A 25 -2.20 -11.99 -13.82
CA ALA A 25 -3.52 -12.33 -13.28
C ALA A 25 -3.57 -13.85 -13.07
N GLU A 26 -3.64 -14.29 -11.81
CA GLU A 26 -3.82 -15.71 -11.52
C GLU A 26 -5.20 -16.15 -11.97
N PRO A 27 -5.31 -17.37 -12.57
CA PRO A 27 -6.60 -17.93 -12.97
C PRO A 27 -7.48 -18.14 -11.74
N ALA A 28 -8.77 -17.86 -11.88
CA ALA A 28 -9.79 -18.10 -10.89
C ALA A 28 -9.76 -19.57 -10.42
N GLY A 29 -9.26 -19.82 -9.22
CA GLY A 29 -9.10 -21.17 -8.69
C GLY A 29 -7.93 -21.35 -7.71
N ALA A 30 -7.20 -20.29 -7.35
CA ALA A 30 -6.12 -20.39 -6.38
C ALA A 30 -6.66 -20.82 -4.98
N PRO A 31 -5.95 -21.75 -4.28
CA PRO A 31 -6.35 -22.18 -2.94
C PRO A 31 -6.31 -20.99 -1.98
N ALA A 32 -7.22 -21.01 -1.00
CA ALA A 32 -7.42 -19.99 0.00
C ALA A 32 -6.09 -19.38 0.48
N GLN A 33 -5.90 -18.11 0.19
CA GLN A 33 -4.80 -17.31 0.72
C GLN A 33 -4.90 -17.36 2.24
N ASP A 34 -3.80 -17.60 2.91
CA ASP A 34 -3.71 -17.44 4.36
C ASP A 34 -3.75 -15.92 4.66
N ALA A 35 -4.92 -15.36 4.45
CA ALA A 35 -5.20 -13.93 4.29
C ALA A 35 -5.24 -13.22 5.66
N ARG A 36 -4.23 -13.45 6.52
CA ARG A 36 -4.23 -12.93 7.89
C ARG A 36 -4.22 -11.40 7.96
N THR A 37 -3.75 -10.71 6.92
CA THR A 37 -3.68 -9.24 6.93
C THR A 37 -4.27 -8.57 5.70
N ALA A 38 -4.55 -9.27 4.61
CA ALA A 38 -5.16 -8.68 3.42
C ALA A 38 -6.49 -7.99 3.76
N GLY A 39 -6.69 -6.77 3.26
CA GLY A 39 -7.86 -5.95 3.58
C GLY A 39 -7.79 -5.25 4.95
N GLN A 40 -6.69 -5.40 5.70
CA GLN A 40 -6.47 -4.74 6.97
C GLN A 40 -5.39 -3.65 6.86
N LEU A 41 -5.23 -2.86 7.92
CA LEU A 41 -4.14 -1.89 8.04
C LEU A 41 -2.99 -2.52 8.83
N LEU A 42 -1.79 -2.36 8.30
CA LEU A 42 -0.55 -2.62 8.99
C LEU A 42 0.01 -1.27 9.47
N VAL A 43 0.18 -1.12 10.76
CA VAL A 43 0.57 0.15 11.39
C VAL A 43 1.95 0.00 12.01
N ALA A 44 2.89 0.85 11.60
CA ALA A 44 4.22 0.87 12.18
C ALA A 44 4.15 1.22 13.67
N THR A 45 4.73 0.38 14.51
CA THR A 45 4.81 0.65 15.95
C THR A 45 6.00 1.57 16.27
N PRO A 46 6.10 2.16 17.47
CA PRO A 46 7.27 2.94 17.88
C PRO A 46 8.58 2.16 17.88
N GLU A 47 8.53 0.82 17.94
CA GLU A 47 9.68 -0.07 17.91
C GLU A 47 10.30 -0.21 16.51
N LEU A 48 9.60 0.24 15.48
CA LEU A 48 10.12 0.23 14.10
C LEU A 48 11.00 1.46 13.85
N GLU A 49 12.32 1.26 13.82
CA GLU A 49 13.30 2.34 13.68
C GLU A 49 13.62 2.71 12.23
N ASP A 50 13.15 1.93 11.23
CA ASP A 50 13.40 2.24 9.80
C ASP A 50 12.71 3.56 9.41
N PRO A 51 13.48 4.64 9.07
CA PRO A 51 12.92 5.95 8.79
C PRO A 51 11.98 5.97 7.57
N ARG A 52 12.10 4.99 6.68
CA ARG A 52 11.21 4.83 5.53
C ARG A 52 9.79 4.45 5.96
N PHE A 53 9.64 3.82 7.13
CA PHE A 53 8.37 3.29 7.62
C PHE A 53 7.94 3.83 8.98
N THR A 54 8.73 4.69 9.63
CA THR A 54 8.34 5.32 10.90
C THR A 54 6.98 6.00 10.77
N ARG A 55 6.04 5.67 11.67
CA ARG A 55 4.66 6.21 11.69
C ARG A 55 3.90 6.00 10.36
N THR A 56 4.17 4.94 9.62
CA THR A 56 3.38 4.61 8.43
C THR A 56 2.13 3.82 8.77
N VAL A 57 1.12 4.02 7.92
CA VAL A 57 -0.09 3.19 7.84
C VAL A 57 -0.12 2.60 6.44
N ILE A 58 -0.18 1.28 6.35
CA ILE A 58 -0.13 0.52 5.11
C ILE A 58 -1.44 -0.26 4.98
N TYR A 59 -2.13 -0.13 3.85
CA TYR A 59 -3.24 -1.01 3.51
C TYR A 59 -2.69 -2.27 2.85
N MET A 60 -2.99 -3.42 3.43
CA MET A 60 -2.49 -4.71 2.95
C MET A 60 -3.33 -5.21 1.78
N VAL A 61 -2.70 -5.32 0.62
CA VAL A 61 -3.32 -5.79 -0.63
C VAL A 61 -3.30 -7.31 -0.71
N ARG A 62 -2.18 -7.91 -0.31
CA ARG A 62 -1.97 -9.36 -0.36
C ARG A 62 -1.07 -9.79 0.79
N HIS A 63 -1.35 -10.96 1.33
CA HIS A 63 -0.46 -11.65 2.26
C HIS A 63 -0.57 -13.15 2.06
N ASP A 64 0.54 -13.78 1.71
CA ASP A 64 0.68 -15.23 1.55
C ASP A 64 2.04 -15.65 2.08
N ALA A 65 2.06 -16.67 2.95
CA ALA A 65 3.28 -17.12 3.63
C ALA A 65 4.34 -17.67 2.66
N ARG A 66 3.95 -18.10 1.46
CA ARG A 66 4.86 -18.69 0.45
C ARG A 66 5.32 -17.68 -0.59
N THR A 67 4.51 -16.69 -0.92
CA THR A 67 4.81 -15.70 -1.97
C THR A 67 5.12 -14.32 -1.42
N GLY A 68 4.95 -14.10 -0.10
CA GLY A 68 5.21 -12.85 0.57
C GLY A 68 4.00 -11.93 0.65
N ALA A 69 4.23 -10.66 0.97
CA ALA A 69 3.16 -9.70 1.20
C ALA A 69 3.37 -8.41 0.41
N MET A 70 2.28 -7.71 0.13
CA MET A 70 2.25 -6.43 -0.55
C MET A 70 1.23 -5.50 0.11
N GLY A 71 1.60 -4.23 0.28
CA GLY A 71 0.70 -3.20 0.77
C GLY A 71 1.04 -1.82 0.25
N LEU A 72 0.10 -0.89 0.40
CA LEU A 72 0.25 0.51 -0.02
C LEU A 72 0.26 1.43 1.20
N VAL A 73 1.30 2.24 1.34
CA VAL A 73 1.31 3.32 2.35
C VAL A 73 0.23 4.34 1.99
N VAL A 74 -0.62 4.70 2.96
CA VAL A 74 -1.80 5.56 2.74
C VAL A 74 -1.72 6.91 3.45
N ASN A 75 -0.67 7.17 4.20
CA ASN A 75 -0.51 8.41 4.98
C ASN A 75 0.70 9.26 4.61
N ARG A 76 1.36 9.02 3.49
CA ARG A 76 2.49 9.83 3.00
C ARG A 76 2.18 10.49 1.68
N GLN A 77 1.79 11.75 1.73
CA GLN A 77 1.55 12.54 0.51
C GLN A 77 2.88 13.02 -0.10
N LEU A 78 2.92 13.07 -1.43
CA LEU A 78 4.00 13.67 -2.22
C LEU A 78 3.65 15.08 -2.69
N GLY A 79 2.40 15.30 -3.07
CA GLY A 79 1.92 16.57 -3.63
C GLY A 79 0.85 16.35 -4.69
N GLU A 80 0.43 17.46 -5.30
CA GLU A 80 -0.55 17.45 -6.38
C GLU A 80 0.13 17.46 -7.75
N VAL A 81 -0.42 16.66 -8.67
CA VAL A 81 0.05 16.58 -10.08
C VAL A 81 -1.15 16.78 -10.99
N PRO A 82 -1.04 17.63 -12.03
CA PRO A 82 -2.08 17.76 -13.04
C PRO A 82 -2.39 16.40 -13.68
N MET A 83 -3.67 16.08 -13.84
CA MET A 83 -4.10 14.81 -14.44
C MET A 83 -3.51 14.61 -15.85
N ALA A 84 -3.42 15.69 -16.62
CA ALA A 84 -2.79 15.67 -17.95
C ALA A 84 -1.31 15.21 -17.92
N VAL A 85 -0.56 15.56 -16.87
CA VAL A 85 0.83 15.13 -16.69
C VAL A 85 0.87 13.65 -16.34
N LEU A 86 0.00 13.20 -15.42
CA LEU A 86 -0.07 11.83 -14.99
C LEU A 86 -0.42 10.87 -16.14
N LEU A 87 -1.40 11.24 -16.97
CA LEU A 87 -1.76 10.50 -18.18
C LEU A 87 -0.55 10.34 -19.12
N ARG A 88 0.14 11.43 -19.46
CA ARG A 88 1.32 11.37 -20.35
C ARG A 88 2.45 10.51 -19.77
N GLN A 89 2.72 10.61 -18.48
CA GLN A 89 3.73 9.77 -17.81
C GLN A 89 3.34 8.28 -17.83
N SER A 90 2.05 8.00 -17.92
CA SER A 90 1.49 6.63 -18.04
C SER A 90 1.35 6.16 -19.50
N GLY A 91 1.87 6.92 -20.49
CA GLY A 91 1.77 6.57 -21.91
C GLY A 91 0.39 6.82 -22.53
N LEU A 92 -0.46 7.62 -21.88
CA LEU A 92 -1.83 7.93 -22.35
C LEU A 92 -1.92 9.39 -22.86
N PRO A 93 -2.86 9.68 -23.78
CA PRO A 93 -3.14 11.05 -24.20
C PRO A 93 -3.55 11.92 -23.00
N GLY A 94 -2.91 13.07 -22.83
CA GLY A 94 -3.20 14.00 -21.75
C GLY A 94 -3.94 15.26 -22.19
N GLU A 95 -4.24 15.40 -23.49
CA GLU A 95 -4.88 16.58 -24.05
C GLU A 95 -6.31 16.73 -23.51
N GLY A 96 -6.64 17.93 -23.05
CA GLY A 96 -7.97 18.24 -22.56
C GLY A 96 -8.30 17.70 -21.15
N ALA A 97 -7.43 16.88 -20.55
CA ALA A 97 -7.64 16.41 -19.19
C ALA A 97 -7.51 17.57 -18.19
N LYS A 98 -8.54 17.76 -17.36
CA LYS A 98 -8.65 18.83 -16.37
C LYS A 98 -8.41 18.31 -14.97
N GLY A 99 -8.10 19.23 -14.04
CA GLY A 99 -7.93 18.95 -12.64
C GLY A 99 -6.56 18.37 -12.28
N SER A 100 -6.38 18.09 -11.01
CA SER A 100 -5.18 17.49 -10.43
C SER A 100 -5.54 16.33 -9.52
N VAL A 101 -4.58 15.46 -9.27
CA VAL A 101 -4.67 14.38 -8.31
C VAL A 101 -3.54 14.49 -7.30
N ARG A 102 -3.80 14.06 -6.07
CA ARG A 102 -2.78 13.98 -5.03
C ARG A 102 -2.10 12.64 -5.10
N LEU A 103 -0.77 12.67 -5.31
CA LEU A 103 0.08 11.49 -5.27
C LEU A 103 0.60 11.23 -3.86
N HIS A 104 0.82 9.95 -3.57
CA HIS A 104 1.35 9.45 -2.31
C HIS A 104 2.53 8.52 -2.57
N VAL A 105 3.42 8.38 -1.59
CA VAL A 105 4.42 7.31 -1.58
C VAL A 105 3.68 6.04 -1.15
N GLY A 106 3.54 5.07 -2.05
CA GLY A 106 2.97 3.75 -1.72
C GLY A 106 4.00 2.79 -1.12
N GLY A 107 5.26 2.98 -1.44
CA GLY A 107 6.39 2.19 -0.93
C GLY A 107 7.61 2.24 -1.83
N PRO A 108 8.72 1.57 -1.44
CA PRO A 108 9.99 1.63 -2.15
C PRO A 108 10.08 0.73 -3.39
N VAL A 109 9.19 -0.25 -3.54
CA VAL A 109 9.23 -1.19 -4.67
C VAL A 109 8.47 -0.59 -5.84
N GLU A 110 9.01 -0.71 -7.05
CA GLU A 110 8.46 -0.11 -8.28
C GLU A 110 8.07 1.38 -8.10
N ALA A 111 8.95 2.18 -7.51
CA ALA A 111 8.68 3.55 -7.03
C ALA A 111 8.16 4.54 -8.10
N THR A 112 8.21 4.20 -9.38
CA THR A 112 7.67 5.00 -10.49
C THR A 112 6.33 4.49 -11.01
N ARG A 113 5.91 3.29 -10.60
CA ARG A 113 4.63 2.70 -11.03
C ARG A 113 3.48 3.25 -10.21
N ILE A 114 2.41 3.61 -10.91
CA ILE A 114 1.18 4.10 -10.29
C ILE A 114 0.32 2.90 -9.88
N PHE A 115 -0.15 2.95 -8.64
CA PHE A 115 -1.21 2.09 -8.12
C PHE A 115 -2.35 2.96 -7.64
N VAL A 116 -3.56 2.61 -8.02
CA VAL A 116 -4.78 3.31 -7.59
C VAL A 116 -5.54 2.42 -6.63
N LEU A 117 -5.51 2.78 -5.34
CA LEU A 117 -6.39 2.19 -4.33
C LEU A 117 -7.74 2.87 -4.41
N HIS A 118 -8.84 2.13 -4.50
CA HIS A 118 -10.14 2.74 -4.75
C HIS A 118 -11.30 1.91 -4.18
N THR A 119 -12.49 2.52 -4.15
CA THR A 119 -13.73 1.81 -3.83
C THR A 119 -14.05 0.78 -4.92
N ASP A 120 -14.62 -0.37 -4.58
CA ASP A 120 -14.82 -1.53 -5.47
C ASP A 120 -16.01 -1.38 -6.45
N ASP A 121 -16.56 -0.16 -6.55
CA ASP A 121 -17.58 0.22 -7.53
C ASP A 121 -17.03 0.43 -8.95
N TYR A 122 -15.72 0.31 -9.13
CA TYR A 122 -15.05 0.28 -10.43
C TYR A 122 -14.42 -1.10 -10.67
N ALA A 123 -14.55 -1.61 -11.89
CA ALA A 123 -13.91 -2.85 -12.35
C ALA A 123 -13.40 -2.65 -13.79
N GLY A 124 -12.10 -2.46 -13.92
CA GLY A 124 -11.39 -2.40 -15.20
C GLY A 124 -10.33 -3.49 -15.31
N PRO A 125 -9.51 -3.48 -16.37
CA PRO A 125 -8.37 -4.38 -16.49
C PRO A 125 -7.46 -4.28 -15.25
N ASP A 126 -6.86 -5.40 -14.83
CA ASP A 126 -5.98 -5.53 -13.68
C ASP A 126 -6.57 -5.03 -12.34
N THR A 127 -7.90 -4.89 -12.25
CA THR A 127 -8.55 -4.57 -10.99
C THR A 127 -8.62 -5.80 -10.10
N VAL A 128 -7.99 -5.70 -8.92
CA VAL A 128 -8.02 -6.74 -7.89
C VAL A 128 -8.87 -6.25 -6.71
N ARG A 129 -9.97 -6.95 -6.42
CA ARG A 129 -10.75 -6.72 -5.21
C ARG A 129 -10.00 -7.31 -4.01
N VAL A 130 -9.70 -6.47 -3.03
CA VAL A 130 -8.97 -6.89 -1.83
C VAL A 130 -9.92 -7.33 -0.73
N GLY A 131 -11.05 -6.64 -0.59
CA GLY A 131 -12.08 -6.90 0.42
C GLY A 131 -12.57 -5.60 1.08
N ASN A 132 -13.66 -5.69 1.86
CA ASN A 132 -14.25 -4.57 2.60
C ASN A 132 -14.59 -3.35 1.70
N GLY A 133 -15.04 -3.59 0.46
CA GLY A 133 -15.42 -2.53 -0.47
C GLY A 133 -14.22 -1.80 -1.10
N VAL A 134 -13.03 -2.39 -1.05
CA VAL A 134 -11.78 -1.80 -1.55
C VAL A 134 -11.17 -2.66 -2.65
N ALA A 135 -10.68 -2.01 -3.69
CA ALA A 135 -9.95 -2.62 -4.80
C ALA A 135 -8.67 -1.82 -5.12
N ILE A 136 -7.80 -2.43 -5.89
CA ILE A 136 -6.59 -1.82 -6.43
C ILE A 136 -6.52 -2.06 -7.93
N THR A 137 -6.09 -1.05 -8.67
CA THR A 137 -5.82 -1.14 -10.11
C THR A 137 -4.45 -0.54 -10.41
N SER A 138 -3.64 -1.24 -11.20
CA SER A 138 -2.34 -0.76 -11.67
C SER A 138 -2.31 -0.46 -13.16
N GLU A 139 -3.37 -0.81 -13.89
CA GLU A 139 -3.50 -0.54 -15.32
C GLU A 139 -3.81 0.94 -15.56
N PRO A 140 -3.02 1.66 -16.39
CA PRO A 140 -3.19 3.10 -16.63
C PRO A 140 -4.57 3.52 -17.16
N SER A 141 -5.32 2.64 -17.81
CA SER A 141 -6.67 2.95 -18.32
C SER A 141 -7.67 3.43 -17.26
N ILE A 142 -7.43 3.13 -15.98
CA ILE A 142 -8.24 3.71 -14.89
C ILE A 142 -8.16 5.24 -14.86
N LEU A 143 -7.01 5.83 -15.23
CA LEU A 143 -6.84 7.29 -15.29
C LEU A 143 -7.76 7.91 -16.35
N THR A 144 -7.88 7.26 -17.51
CA THR A 144 -8.83 7.67 -18.55
C THR A 144 -10.26 7.56 -18.04
N SER A 145 -10.63 6.45 -17.41
CA SER A 145 -11.97 6.25 -16.84
C SER A 145 -12.31 7.33 -15.82
N ILE A 146 -11.33 7.75 -14.98
CA ILE A 146 -11.53 8.83 -14.01
C ILE A 146 -11.76 10.17 -14.72
N THR A 147 -11.00 10.50 -15.76
CA THR A 147 -11.19 11.76 -16.52
C THR A 147 -12.51 11.82 -17.26
N GLU A 148 -13.05 10.67 -17.65
CA GLU A 148 -14.37 10.53 -18.29
C GLU A 148 -15.54 10.51 -17.30
N GLY A 149 -15.28 10.60 -15.99
CA GLY A 149 -16.31 10.49 -14.96
C GLY A 149 -16.87 9.07 -14.76
N LYS A 150 -16.18 8.06 -15.27
CA LYS A 150 -16.52 6.62 -15.18
C LYS A 150 -15.65 5.87 -14.17
N GLY A 151 -14.81 6.59 -13.44
CA GLY A 151 -13.92 6.01 -12.42
C GLY A 151 -14.66 5.67 -11.12
N PRO A 152 -13.92 5.15 -10.12
CA PRO A 152 -14.47 4.85 -8.79
C PRO A 152 -14.88 6.12 -8.05
N ARG A 153 -15.81 6.00 -7.10
CA ARG A 153 -16.26 7.11 -6.26
C ARG A 153 -15.16 7.74 -5.44
N ARG A 154 -14.22 6.93 -4.95
CA ARG A 154 -13.04 7.40 -4.20
C ARG A 154 -11.80 6.67 -4.70
N ALA A 155 -10.71 7.40 -4.84
CA ALA A 155 -9.44 6.88 -5.28
C ALA A 155 -8.29 7.55 -4.54
N ARG A 156 -7.22 6.78 -4.28
CA ARG A 156 -5.94 7.24 -3.77
C ARG A 156 -4.85 6.76 -4.71
N PHE A 157 -4.06 7.71 -5.21
CA PHE A 157 -3.00 7.46 -6.18
C PHE A 157 -1.68 7.31 -5.42
N THR A 158 -1.01 6.19 -5.60
CA THR A 158 0.28 5.92 -4.95
C THR A 158 1.35 5.59 -5.99
N LEU A 159 2.59 5.95 -5.69
CA LEU A 159 3.78 5.53 -6.42
C LEU A 159 4.47 4.42 -5.65
N GLY A 160 4.67 3.28 -6.31
CA GLY A 160 5.26 2.10 -5.72
C GLY A 160 4.42 1.43 -4.65
N TYR A 161 5.00 0.43 -4.02
CA TYR A 161 4.37 -0.34 -2.94
C TYR A 161 5.38 -0.81 -1.90
N ALA A 162 4.92 -1.20 -0.73
CA ALA A 162 5.69 -1.90 0.29
C ALA A 162 5.58 -3.40 0.05
N GLY A 163 6.71 -4.09 -0.02
CA GLY A 163 6.77 -5.52 -0.28
C GLY A 163 7.57 -6.25 0.78
N TRP A 164 7.17 -7.47 1.10
CA TRP A 164 7.85 -8.39 2.01
C TRP A 164 8.09 -9.73 1.32
N ALA A 165 9.29 -10.27 1.49
CA ALA A 165 9.62 -11.64 1.08
C ALA A 165 8.81 -12.66 1.91
N PRO A 166 8.70 -13.92 1.45
CA PRO A 166 8.08 -14.99 2.23
C PRO A 166 8.63 -15.07 3.67
N GLY A 167 7.74 -15.07 4.67
CA GLY A 167 8.09 -15.13 6.09
C GLY A 167 8.63 -13.83 6.71
N GLN A 168 8.95 -12.81 5.91
CA GLN A 168 9.52 -11.56 6.41
C GLN A 168 8.51 -10.78 7.26
N LEU A 169 7.29 -10.60 6.75
CA LEU A 169 6.25 -9.86 7.47
C LEU A 169 5.90 -10.53 8.81
N GLU A 170 5.82 -11.86 8.81
CA GLU A 170 5.55 -12.63 10.03
C GLU A 170 6.66 -12.44 11.07
N ALA A 171 7.92 -12.45 10.64
CA ALA A 171 9.07 -12.21 11.52
C ALA A 171 9.03 -10.78 12.10
N GLU A 172 8.73 -9.77 11.28
CA GLU A 172 8.62 -8.38 11.70
C GLU A 172 7.42 -8.14 12.63
N MET A 173 6.27 -8.78 12.38
CA MET A 173 5.12 -8.75 13.30
C MET A 173 5.45 -9.42 14.63
N LYS A 174 6.15 -10.57 14.62
CA LYS A 174 6.61 -11.25 15.84
C LYS A 174 7.61 -10.41 16.64
N ALA A 175 8.44 -9.62 15.95
CA ALA A 175 9.36 -8.66 16.58
C ALA A 175 8.65 -7.42 17.15
N GLY A 176 7.35 -7.26 16.88
CA GLY A 176 6.56 -6.14 17.39
C GLY A 176 6.63 -4.88 16.54
N TYR A 177 7.26 -4.91 15.35
CA TYR A 177 7.40 -3.73 14.49
C TYR A 177 6.09 -3.28 13.85
N TRP A 178 5.13 -4.19 13.69
CA TRP A 178 3.84 -3.92 13.06
C TRP A 178 2.68 -4.34 13.93
N ALA A 179 1.67 -3.48 13.99
CA ALA A 179 0.36 -3.80 14.53
C ALA A 179 -0.64 -3.97 13.38
N VAL A 180 -1.44 -5.02 13.44
CA VAL A 180 -2.54 -5.26 12.49
C VAL A 180 -3.83 -4.74 13.10
N VAL A 181 -4.57 -3.91 12.37
CA VAL A 181 -5.83 -3.35 12.83
C VAL A 181 -6.87 -3.38 11.68
N PRO A 182 -8.18 -3.41 11.99
CA PRO A 182 -9.21 -3.35 10.96
C PRO A 182 -9.10 -2.12 10.08
N SER A 183 -9.32 -2.27 8.78
CA SER A 183 -9.37 -1.15 7.84
C SER A 183 -10.59 -0.27 8.11
N ASP A 184 -10.47 0.98 7.69
CA ASP A 184 -11.46 2.03 7.90
C ASP A 184 -11.41 2.99 6.72
N ASP A 185 -12.56 3.23 6.14
CA ASP A 185 -12.72 4.08 4.96
C ASP A 185 -12.19 5.51 5.15
N ALA A 186 -12.37 6.08 6.37
CA ALA A 186 -11.84 7.40 6.67
C ALA A 186 -10.30 7.39 6.69
N ILE A 187 -9.69 6.38 7.31
CA ILE A 187 -8.22 6.23 7.30
C ILE A 187 -7.71 6.02 5.87
N LEU A 188 -8.41 5.25 5.05
CA LEU A 188 -7.98 4.99 3.68
C LEU A 188 -8.10 6.22 2.78
N PHE A 189 -9.20 6.95 2.84
CA PHE A 189 -9.56 7.90 1.78
C PHE A 189 -9.66 9.36 2.20
N ASP A 190 -9.66 9.71 3.51
CA ASP A 190 -9.65 11.12 3.92
C ASP A 190 -8.26 11.77 3.74
N ASP A 191 -8.22 13.09 3.84
CA ASP A 191 -7.01 13.89 3.69
C ASP A 191 -6.37 14.31 5.03
N ALA A 192 -6.79 13.73 6.16
CA ALA A 192 -6.24 14.02 7.48
C ALA A 192 -4.94 13.23 7.74
N TYR A 193 -3.92 13.37 6.88
CA TYR A 193 -2.68 12.57 6.86
C TYR A 193 -1.95 12.57 8.19
N GLU A 194 -1.86 13.72 8.84
CA GLU A 194 -1.16 13.94 10.12
C GLU A 194 -1.68 13.02 11.23
N THR A 195 -2.97 12.75 11.24
CA THR A 195 -3.65 11.99 12.30
C THR A 195 -3.89 10.52 11.97
N LYS A 196 -3.68 10.10 10.71
CA LYS A 196 -3.97 8.71 10.28
C LYS A 196 -3.27 7.67 11.14
N TRP A 197 -2.00 7.90 11.45
CA TRP A 197 -1.24 6.96 12.26
C TRP A 197 -1.80 6.86 13.69
N ASP A 198 -2.07 7.98 14.35
CA ASP A 198 -2.62 8.00 15.70
C ASP A 198 -4.01 7.34 15.75
N ARG A 199 -4.87 7.61 14.75
CA ARG A 199 -6.19 6.98 14.63
C ARG A 199 -6.09 5.47 14.38
N ALA A 200 -5.17 5.03 13.55
CA ALA A 200 -4.95 3.61 13.30
C ALA A 200 -4.39 2.92 14.55
N MET A 201 -3.42 3.51 15.24
CA MET A 201 -2.87 2.98 16.49
C MET A 201 -3.91 2.91 17.62
N ALA A 202 -4.86 3.84 17.67
CA ALA A 202 -5.95 3.78 18.64
C ALA A 202 -6.82 2.54 18.48
N LYS A 203 -6.98 2.02 17.25
CA LYS A 203 -7.73 0.77 16.98
C LYS A 203 -7.07 -0.48 17.57
N ARG A 204 -5.73 -0.49 17.76
CA ARG A 204 -5.02 -1.59 18.43
C ARG A 204 -5.53 -1.86 19.85
N ARG A 205 -6.01 -0.84 20.55
CA ARG A 205 -6.48 -0.93 21.95
C ARG A 205 -7.88 -1.52 22.09
N ILE A 206 -8.63 -1.61 21.01
CA ILE A 206 -10.03 -2.08 21.01
C ILE A 206 -10.13 -3.57 20.68
N SER A 207 -9.05 -4.17 20.17
CA SER A 207 -9.01 -5.58 19.73
C SER A 207 -8.53 -6.55 20.82
N LEU A 208 -8.54 -6.16 22.09
CA LEU A 208 -8.34 -6.97 23.28
C LEU A 208 -9.72 -7.27 23.90
#